data_30026bb2ba80f630155b0e039d1c685b
#
_entry.id   30026bb2ba80f630155b0e039d1c685b
#
_cell.length_a   1.000
_cell.length_b   1.000
_cell.length_c   1.000
_cell.angle_alpha   90.00
_cell.angle_beta   90.00
_cell.angle_gamma   90.00
#
_symmetry.space_group_name_H-M   'P 1'
#
loop_
_entity.id
_entity.type
_entity.pdbx_description
1 polymer ?
#
loop_
_entity_poly.entity_id
_entity_poly.type
_entity_poly.pdbx_seq_one_letter_code
_entity_poly.pdbx_strand_id
1 'polypeptide(L)'
;MPKFSFTPKVFHQPARVLFNSRIFELEVFTDFSTNDIKQVSLFYKTNTHSRFIEHPFKKNAKRFVFSYNPKEMPANYITYFFTVSLNNGAMYATPVDSSGFVTPVTKYLLDAAEYYKKRAELKN
;
A
#
# COMPACT_ATOMS: atom_id res chain seq x y z
N MET A 1 27.09 -15.10 18.37
CA MET A 1 26.76 -14.27 17.23
C MET A 1 25.62 -13.31 17.56
N PRO A 2 25.84 -12.03 17.43
CA PRO A 2 24.77 -11.10 17.71
C PRO A 2 23.62 -11.32 16.76
N LYS A 3 22.44 -11.40 17.33
CA LYS A 3 21.23 -11.41 16.52
C LYS A 3 20.97 -9.99 16.07
N PHE A 4 21.03 -9.78 14.78
CA PHE A 4 20.59 -8.53 14.24
C PHE A 4 19.08 -8.53 14.25
N SER A 5 18.50 -7.59 14.94
CA SER A 5 17.08 -7.34 14.75
C SER A 5 16.93 -6.87 13.32
N PHE A 6 16.20 -7.61 12.53
CA PHE A 6 15.86 -7.17 11.20
C PHE A 6 14.89 -6.02 11.33
N THR A 7 15.44 -4.81 11.41
CA THR A 7 14.60 -3.63 11.31
C THR A 7 13.98 -3.63 9.92
N PRO A 8 12.68 -3.55 9.81
CA PRO A 8 12.06 -3.48 8.49
C PRO A 8 12.65 -2.33 7.69
N LYS A 9 12.87 -2.54 6.41
CA LYS A 9 13.43 -1.55 5.50
C LYS A 9 12.40 -0.96 4.57
N VAL A 10 11.20 -1.54 4.55
CA VAL A 10 10.08 -1.09 3.74
C VAL A 10 8.89 -0.90 4.68
N PHE A 11 8.33 0.29 4.68
CA PHE A 11 7.31 0.68 5.65
C PHE A 11 6.06 1.15 4.93
N HIS A 12 4.93 0.55 5.26
CA HIS A 12 3.63 1.01 4.82
C HIS A 12 2.66 0.90 5.99
N GLN A 13 1.95 1.98 6.25
CA GLN A 13 0.89 1.99 7.24
C GLN A 13 -0.44 2.16 6.52
N PRO A 14 -1.30 1.15 6.52
CA PRO A 14 -2.60 1.26 5.86
C PRO A 14 -3.45 2.34 6.49
N ALA A 15 -4.18 3.07 5.65
CA ALA A 15 -5.15 4.03 6.14
C ALA A 15 -6.24 3.30 6.92
N ARG A 16 -6.76 3.97 7.95
CA ARG A 16 -7.82 3.39 8.76
C ARG A 16 -9.10 3.20 7.96
N VAL A 17 -9.45 4.21 7.16
CA VAL A 17 -10.67 4.21 6.35
C VAL A 17 -10.38 4.84 5.01
N LEU A 18 -10.93 4.25 3.94
CA LEU A 18 -10.90 4.83 2.60
C LEU A 18 -12.34 5.09 2.16
N PHE A 19 -12.56 6.22 1.47
CA PHE A 19 -13.89 6.58 1.00
C PHE A 19 -13.97 6.49 -0.53
N ASN A 20 -15.17 6.18 -1.04
CA ASN A 20 -15.40 6.07 -2.47
C ASN A 20 -15.63 7.41 -3.16
N SER A 21 -15.64 8.50 -2.42
CA SER A 21 -15.90 9.85 -2.93
C SER A 21 -14.70 10.79 -2.85
N ARG A 22 -13.56 10.30 -2.39
CA ARG A 22 -12.36 11.13 -2.20
C ARG A 22 -11.14 10.44 -2.77
N ILE A 23 -10.25 11.25 -3.36
CA ILE A 23 -8.92 10.78 -3.72
C ILE A 23 -8.21 10.36 -2.43
N PHE A 24 -7.52 9.22 -2.49
CA PHE A 24 -6.68 8.78 -1.37
C PHE A 24 -5.30 8.40 -1.89
N GLU A 25 -4.35 8.36 -0.98
CA GLU A 25 -2.97 8.05 -1.30
C GLU A 25 -2.55 6.75 -0.66
N LEU A 26 -1.83 5.94 -1.43
CA LEU A 26 -1.13 4.76 -0.94
C LEU A 26 0.35 5.10 -0.96
N GLU A 27 1.01 4.98 0.19
CA GLU A 27 2.39 5.41 0.27
C GLU A 27 3.27 4.38 0.95
N VAL A 28 4.51 4.32 0.52
CA VAL A 28 5.51 3.45 1.10
C VAL A 28 6.79 4.24 1.33
N PHE A 29 7.46 3.93 2.43
CA PHE A 29 8.77 4.48 2.77
C PHE A 29 9.80 3.37 2.68
N THR A 30 11.02 3.70 2.27
CA THR A 30 12.14 2.77 2.33
C THR A 30 13.28 3.41 3.09
N ASP A 31 14.08 2.57 3.74
CA ASP A 31 15.28 3.00 4.45
C ASP A 31 16.55 2.58 3.70
N PHE A 32 16.41 2.16 2.45
CA PHE A 32 17.56 1.85 1.61
C PHE A 32 18.13 3.11 1.02
N SER A 33 19.46 3.09 0.77
CA SER A 33 20.09 4.15 0.00
C SER A 33 19.47 4.21 -1.39
N THR A 34 19.20 5.41 -1.88
CA THR A 34 18.61 5.60 -3.21
C THR A 34 19.44 4.93 -4.30
N ASN A 35 20.78 4.91 -4.13
CA ASN A 35 21.67 4.29 -5.08
C ASN A 35 21.57 2.77 -5.12
N ASP A 36 21.07 2.15 -4.07
CA ASP A 36 20.91 0.69 -3.99
C ASP A 36 19.57 0.22 -4.55
N ILE A 37 18.62 1.12 -4.71
CA ILE A 37 17.28 0.78 -5.16
C ILE A 37 17.26 0.65 -6.68
N LYS A 38 16.78 -0.50 -7.16
CA LYS A 38 16.55 -0.70 -8.58
C LYS A 38 15.16 -0.24 -8.97
N GLN A 39 14.14 -0.66 -8.21
CA GLN A 39 12.75 -0.36 -8.53
C GLN A 39 11.88 -0.44 -7.30
N VAL A 40 10.97 0.52 -7.15
CA VAL A 40 9.87 0.47 -6.18
C VAL A 40 8.58 0.42 -6.95
N SER A 41 7.69 -0.49 -6.60
CA SER A 41 6.42 -0.67 -7.30
C SER A 41 5.28 -0.88 -6.33
N LEU A 42 4.11 -0.41 -6.73
CA LEU A 42 2.84 -0.75 -6.10
C LEU A 42 2.14 -1.75 -7.01
N PHE A 43 1.67 -2.85 -6.42
CA PHE A 43 0.80 -3.79 -7.11
C PHE A 43 -0.59 -3.67 -6.51
N TYR A 44 -1.58 -3.41 -7.35
CA TYR A 44 -2.95 -3.25 -6.85
C TYR A 44 -3.96 -3.86 -7.79
N LYS A 45 -5.09 -4.22 -7.25
CA LYS A 45 -6.27 -4.63 -8.02
C LYS A 45 -7.52 -4.19 -7.28
N THR A 46 -8.59 -4.07 -8.04
CA THR A 46 -9.90 -3.74 -7.50
C THR A 46 -10.89 -4.84 -7.88
N ASN A 47 -12.14 -4.69 -7.47
CA ASN A 47 -13.18 -5.64 -7.88
C ASN A 47 -13.44 -5.64 -9.39
N THR A 48 -12.91 -4.65 -10.13
CA THR A 48 -13.06 -4.58 -11.59
C THR A 48 -11.90 -5.22 -12.34
N HIS A 49 -10.86 -5.69 -11.64
CA HIS A 49 -9.67 -6.30 -12.22
C HIS A 49 -9.39 -7.65 -11.57
N SER A 50 -9.18 -8.68 -12.37
CA SER A 50 -8.86 -10.01 -11.84
C SER A 50 -7.37 -10.19 -11.54
N ARG A 51 -6.52 -9.30 -12.03
CA ARG A 51 -5.06 -9.37 -11.88
C ARG A 51 -4.52 -8.10 -11.27
N PHE A 52 -3.40 -8.23 -10.57
CA PHE A 52 -2.69 -7.07 -10.06
C PHE A 52 -2.13 -6.24 -11.20
N ILE A 53 -2.25 -4.92 -11.06
CA ILE A 53 -1.64 -3.94 -11.96
C ILE A 53 -0.40 -3.42 -11.27
N GLU A 54 0.72 -3.40 -11.96
CA GLU A 54 1.94 -2.82 -11.42
C GLU A 54 2.01 -1.33 -11.73
N HIS A 55 2.23 -0.53 -10.70
CA HIS A 55 2.54 0.88 -10.83
C HIS A 55 3.97 1.10 -10.37
N PRO A 56 4.93 1.21 -11.30
CA PRO A 56 6.31 1.49 -10.93
C PRO A 56 6.46 2.96 -10.56
N PHE A 57 7.22 3.22 -9.49
CA PHE A 57 7.50 4.59 -9.07
C PHE A 57 8.81 5.07 -9.68
N LYS A 58 8.90 6.37 -9.89
CA LYS A 58 10.15 6.98 -10.30
C LYS A 58 11.12 6.97 -9.13
N LYS A 59 12.37 6.61 -9.40
CA LYS A 59 13.44 6.56 -8.42
C LYS A 59 13.83 7.98 -8.04
N ASN A 60 13.44 8.43 -6.86
CA ASN A 60 13.55 9.85 -6.58
C ASN A 60 13.71 10.19 -5.10
N ALA A 61 13.18 9.38 -4.18
CA ALA A 61 13.21 9.71 -2.77
C ALA A 61 13.09 8.44 -1.94
N LYS A 62 12.93 8.61 -0.62
CA LYS A 62 12.65 7.48 0.27
C LYS A 62 11.16 7.25 0.45
N ARG A 63 10.35 8.19 -0.05
CA ARG A 63 8.89 8.15 0.08
C ARG A 63 8.27 8.09 -1.31
N PHE A 64 7.37 7.13 -1.50
CA PHE A 64 6.71 6.91 -2.79
C PHE A 64 5.21 6.92 -2.57
N VAL A 65 4.49 7.69 -3.38
CA VAL A 65 3.07 7.95 -3.21
C VAL A 65 2.32 7.67 -4.50
N PHE A 66 1.23 6.94 -4.39
CA PHE A 66 0.30 6.70 -5.49
C PHE A 66 -1.06 7.26 -5.11
N SER A 67 -1.59 8.17 -5.94
CA SER A 67 -2.92 8.76 -5.72
C SER A 67 -3.96 8.01 -6.52
N TYR A 68 -5.04 7.62 -5.86
CA TYR A 68 -6.15 6.91 -6.47
C TYR A 68 -7.40 7.76 -6.40
N ASN A 69 -8.05 7.97 -7.54
CA ASN A 69 -9.29 8.74 -7.62
C ASN A 69 -10.48 7.81 -7.88
N PRO A 70 -11.29 7.50 -6.85
CA PRO A 70 -12.43 6.59 -7.03
C PRO A 70 -13.52 7.15 -7.94
N LYS A 71 -13.54 8.44 -8.19
CA LYS A 71 -14.50 9.04 -9.12
C LYS A 71 -14.16 8.72 -10.56
N GLU A 72 -12.87 8.59 -10.87
CA GLU A 72 -12.41 8.21 -12.20
C GLU A 72 -12.34 6.70 -12.37
N MET A 73 -12.00 5.99 -11.29
CA MET A 73 -11.88 4.54 -11.28
C MET A 73 -12.74 3.98 -10.15
N PRO A 74 -14.07 3.87 -10.33
CA PRO A 74 -14.95 3.36 -9.29
C PRO A 74 -14.58 1.94 -8.88
N ALA A 75 -14.60 1.68 -7.59
CA ALA A 75 -14.29 0.38 -7.04
C ALA A 75 -14.97 0.19 -5.69
N ASN A 76 -15.27 -1.06 -5.35
CA ASN A 76 -15.82 -1.41 -4.05
C ASN A 76 -14.73 -1.66 -3.02
N TYR A 77 -13.58 -2.17 -3.49
CA TYR A 77 -12.42 -2.41 -2.64
C TYR A 77 -11.16 -2.34 -3.48
N ILE A 78 -10.05 -2.14 -2.80
CA ILE A 78 -8.72 -2.19 -3.39
C ILE A 78 -7.86 -3.17 -2.59
N THR A 79 -7.14 -4.03 -3.29
CA THR A 79 -6.18 -4.96 -2.70
C THR A 79 -4.81 -4.59 -3.24
N TYR A 80 -3.82 -4.44 -2.37
CA TYR A 80 -2.53 -3.94 -2.82
C TYR A 80 -1.38 -4.41 -1.92
N PHE A 81 -0.18 -4.31 -2.49
CA PHE A 81 1.08 -4.47 -1.75
C PHE A 81 2.18 -3.72 -2.50
N PHE A 82 3.29 -3.48 -1.81
CA PHE A 82 4.43 -2.79 -2.40
C PHE A 82 5.63 -3.73 -2.48
N THR A 83 6.48 -3.50 -3.48
CA THR A 83 7.76 -4.21 -3.60
C THR A 83 8.89 -3.23 -3.79
N VAL A 84 10.06 -3.60 -3.28
CA VAL A 84 11.31 -2.87 -3.51
C VAL A 84 12.34 -3.89 -3.97
N SER A 85 12.90 -3.68 -5.15
CA SER A 85 14.02 -4.50 -5.64
C SER A 85 15.29 -3.68 -5.58
N LEU A 86 16.38 -4.33 -5.17
CA LEU A 86 17.67 -3.70 -5.05
C LEU A 86 18.58 -4.13 -6.20
N ASN A 87 19.63 -3.34 -6.45
CA ASN A 87 20.57 -3.61 -7.52
C ASN A 87 21.33 -4.93 -7.35
N ASN A 88 21.44 -5.42 -6.11
CA ASN A 88 22.10 -6.70 -5.82
C ASN A 88 21.17 -7.91 -6.03
N GLY A 89 19.96 -7.71 -6.50
CA GLY A 89 19.00 -8.78 -6.74
C GLY A 89 18.08 -9.09 -5.57
N ALA A 90 18.29 -8.49 -4.41
CA ALA A 90 17.39 -8.69 -3.27
C ALA A 90 16.04 -8.05 -3.53
N MET A 91 14.97 -8.67 -3.02
CA MET A 91 13.63 -8.15 -3.10
C MET A 91 12.99 -8.09 -1.71
N TYR A 92 12.26 -7.02 -1.49
CA TYR A 92 11.49 -6.81 -0.27
C TYR A 92 10.06 -6.48 -0.64
N ALA A 93 9.14 -6.80 0.24
CA ALA A 93 7.73 -6.48 0.05
C ALA A 93 7.10 -6.07 1.38
N THR A 94 5.99 -5.38 1.30
CA THR A 94 5.19 -5.03 2.47
C THR A 94 3.72 -4.97 2.06
N PRO A 95 2.78 -5.49 2.86
CA PRO A 95 2.98 -6.24 4.10
C PRO A 95 3.45 -7.68 3.86
N VAL A 96 4.14 -8.24 4.83
CA VAL A 96 4.52 -9.64 4.82
C VAL A 96 4.15 -10.26 6.16
N ASP A 97 3.92 -11.58 6.14
CA ASP A 97 3.66 -12.31 7.38
C ASP A 97 4.95 -12.71 8.08
N SER A 98 4.85 -13.43 9.18
CA SER A 98 6.02 -13.84 9.97
C SER A 98 6.93 -14.81 9.22
N SER A 99 6.43 -15.44 8.16
CA SER A 99 7.20 -16.35 7.31
C SER A 99 7.81 -15.65 6.09
N GLY A 100 7.57 -14.34 5.93
CA GLY A 100 8.09 -13.57 4.81
C GLY A 100 7.25 -13.61 3.56
N PHE A 101 6.06 -14.21 3.59
CA PHE A 101 5.16 -14.21 2.45
C PHE A 101 4.34 -12.92 2.41
N VAL A 102 4.12 -12.41 1.20
CA VAL A 102 3.32 -11.20 1.00
C VAL A 102 1.88 -11.46 1.44
N THR A 103 1.35 -10.53 2.24
CA THR A 103 -0.05 -10.54 2.67
C THR A 103 -0.70 -9.24 2.20
N PRO A 104 -1.25 -9.21 0.97
CA PRO A 104 -1.83 -7.97 0.44
C PRO A 104 -2.88 -7.38 1.36
N VAL A 105 -2.93 -6.05 1.39
CA VAL A 105 -3.93 -5.30 2.16
C VAL A 105 -5.17 -5.17 1.31
N THR A 106 -6.34 -5.49 1.88
CA THR A 106 -7.62 -5.23 1.24
C THR A 106 -8.37 -4.18 2.05
N LYS A 107 -8.79 -3.11 1.39
CA LYS A 107 -9.57 -2.04 1.99
C LYS A 107 -10.83 -1.81 1.17
N TYR A 108 -11.97 -1.80 1.83
CA TYR A 108 -13.23 -1.46 1.18
C TYR A 108 -13.36 0.05 1.12
N LEU A 109 -13.86 0.55 -0.01
CA LEU A 109 -14.12 1.97 -0.18
C LEU A 109 -15.53 2.24 0.33
N LEU A 110 -15.63 3.03 1.39
CA LEU A 110 -16.87 3.24 2.10
C LEU A 110 -17.56 4.51 1.65
N ASP A 111 -18.88 4.50 1.73
CA ASP A 111 -19.66 5.71 1.56
C ASP A 111 -19.50 6.57 2.82
N ALA A 112 -19.09 7.83 2.64
CA ALA A 112 -18.79 8.70 3.77
C ALA A 112 -20.04 9.00 4.59
N ALA A 113 -21.16 9.25 3.93
CA ALA A 113 -22.41 9.57 4.65
C ALA A 113 -22.87 8.40 5.51
N GLU A 114 -22.87 7.18 4.96
CA GLU A 114 -23.23 6.00 5.71
C GLU A 114 -22.28 5.71 6.85
N TYR A 115 -20.99 5.89 6.62
CA TYR A 115 -19.97 5.65 7.63
C TYR A 115 -20.16 6.54 8.84
N TYR A 116 -20.34 7.84 8.62
CA TYR A 116 -20.52 8.79 9.72
C TYR A 116 -21.86 8.63 10.39
N LYS A 117 -22.89 8.25 9.65
CA LYS A 117 -24.20 7.95 10.22
C LYS A 117 -24.12 6.78 11.20
N LYS A 118 -23.48 5.69 10.82
CA LYS A 118 -23.31 4.54 11.70
C LYS A 118 -22.50 4.87 12.94
N ARG A 119 -21.48 5.70 12.81
CA ARG A 119 -20.69 6.12 13.96
C ARG A 119 -21.50 6.97 14.93
N ALA A 120 -22.36 7.84 14.41
CA ALA A 120 -23.25 8.64 15.24
C ALA A 120 -24.22 7.76 16.01
N GLU A 121 -24.78 6.73 15.38
CA GLU A 121 -25.67 5.77 16.03
C GLU A 121 -24.97 5.01 17.16
N LEU A 122 -23.70 4.65 16.97
CA LEU A 122 -22.94 3.92 17.97
C LEU A 122 -22.58 4.76 19.19
N LYS A 123 -22.64 6.07 19.09
CA LYS A 123 -22.33 6.97 20.20
C LYS A 123 -23.52 7.28 21.10
N ASN A 124 -24.69 6.88 20.73
CA ASN A 124 -25.91 7.14 21.50
C ASN A 124 -26.21 6.03 22.49
#